data_2e1b6923ee1d6c32337c01152525a0eb
#
_entry.id   2e1b6923ee1d6c32337c01152525a0eb
#
_cell.length_a   1.000
_cell.length_b   1.000
_cell.length_c   1.000
_cell.angle_alpha   90.00
_cell.angle_beta   90.00
_cell.angle_gamma   90.00
#
_symmetry.space_group_name_H-M   'P 1'
#
loop_
_entity.id
_entity.type
_entity.pdbx_description
1 polymer ?
#
loop_
_entity_poly.entity_id
_entity_poly.type
_entity_poly.pdbx_seq_one_letter_code
_entity_poly.pdbx_strand_id
1 'polypeptide(L)'
;MRFGVIGSGSWATALAKILTDNGQAINWWIRNASAIAHIRARHHNPQYLPSVNFTTELLNLSDSVRKVVAASDCLVMAVPSAYISATLGELEKNALAGKKVVSAIKGILPEQNLLLNEYLNREFDFAAEDYYTVMGPCHAEEVAAEKLSYLTFSGQDETNTREVASYFATDYLNTVINGDVYGVQYAAILKNIYALGAGIAHGLEYGDNFLSVLIANCADEMAGFLQKVGIRHIEVGTHQEEDPVSHKRSANYAASVYLGDLLVTCYSLYSRNRTFGNMIGKGYSVKTAQLELNMVAEGYNASKCIHLINKEIKAEMPIAGMIYRILWENVKAGPGFKQIEPYLV
;
A
#
# COMPACT_ATOMS: atom_id res chain seq x y z
N MET A 1 24.03 4.84 0.38
CA MET A 1 23.18 3.67 0.02
C MET A 1 22.74 3.84 -1.42
N ARG A 2 22.87 2.80 -2.28
CA ARG A 2 22.43 2.85 -3.69
C ARG A 2 21.03 2.27 -3.76
N PHE A 3 20.06 3.09 -4.18
CA PHE A 3 18.66 2.68 -4.27
C PHE A 3 18.32 2.05 -5.63
N GLY A 4 17.51 0.97 -5.60
CA GLY A 4 16.88 0.37 -6.76
C GLY A 4 15.36 0.48 -6.65
N VAL A 5 14.72 1.19 -7.57
CA VAL A 5 13.25 1.27 -7.62
C VAL A 5 12.73 0.19 -8.57
N ILE A 6 11.90 -0.72 -8.05
CA ILE A 6 11.31 -1.82 -8.81
C ILE A 6 9.83 -1.51 -9.09
N GLY A 7 9.56 -1.10 -10.32
CA GLY A 7 8.22 -0.69 -10.77
C GLY A 7 8.23 0.64 -11.52
N SER A 8 7.19 0.89 -12.32
CA SER A 8 7.07 2.09 -13.14
C SER A 8 5.67 2.72 -13.12
N GLY A 9 4.81 2.31 -12.16
CA GLY A 9 3.50 2.91 -11.95
C GLY A 9 3.54 4.28 -11.26
N SER A 10 2.39 4.89 -10.99
CA SER A 10 2.30 6.21 -10.33
C SER A 10 3.09 6.24 -9.02
N TRP A 11 2.91 5.24 -8.15
CA TRP A 11 3.60 5.22 -6.86
C TRP A 11 5.11 5.01 -6.99
N ALA A 12 5.56 4.15 -7.89
CA ALA A 12 6.99 3.98 -8.19
C ALA A 12 7.61 5.28 -8.73
N THR A 13 6.89 6.00 -9.61
CA THR A 13 7.31 7.31 -10.15
C THR A 13 7.40 8.36 -9.03
N ALA A 14 6.43 8.39 -8.10
CA ALA A 14 6.47 9.30 -6.95
C ALA A 14 7.65 8.99 -6.00
N LEU A 15 7.91 7.71 -5.71
CA LEU A 15 9.05 7.31 -4.86
C LEU A 15 10.40 7.61 -5.54
N ALA A 16 10.48 7.41 -6.86
CA ALA A 16 11.66 7.82 -7.64
C ALA A 16 11.87 9.34 -7.56
N LYS A 17 10.80 10.16 -7.69
CA LYS A 17 10.85 11.60 -7.50
C LYS A 17 11.39 11.97 -6.11
N ILE A 18 10.79 11.43 -5.06
CA ILE A 18 11.22 11.72 -3.67
C ILE A 18 12.73 11.46 -3.49
N LEU A 19 13.23 10.31 -3.95
CA LEU A 19 14.64 9.97 -3.83
C LEU A 19 15.53 10.92 -4.64
N THR A 20 15.15 11.24 -5.87
CA THR A 20 15.93 12.15 -6.73
C THR A 20 15.87 13.59 -6.26
N ASP A 21 14.74 14.07 -5.73
CA ASP A 21 14.63 15.40 -5.11
C ASP A 21 15.53 15.53 -3.87
N ASN A 22 15.74 14.41 -3.17
CA ASN A 22 16.70 14.32 -2.06
C ASN A 22 18.14 14.01 -2.55
N GLY A 23 18.44 14.25 -3.81
CA GLY A 23 19.78 14.14 -4.41
C GLY A 23 20.30 12.72 -4.58
N GLN A 24 19.46 11.70 -4.42
CA GLN A 24 19.88 10.31 -4.57
C GLN A 24 19.89 9.89 -6.04
N ALA A 25 21.03 9.36 -6.51
CA ALA A 25 21.06 8.62 -7.77
C ALA A 25 20.41 7.25 -7.58
N ILE A 26 19.48 6.87 -8.48
CA ILE A 26 18.72 5.63 -8.40
C ILE A 26 18.93 4.72 -9.60
N ASN A 27 18.89 3.41 -9.36
CA ASN A 27 18.73 2.39 -10.39
C ASN A 27 17.23 2.13 -10.51
N TRP A 28 16.63 2.38 -11.67
CA TRP A 28 15.18 2.28 -11.83
C TRP A 28 14.80 1.21 -12.85
N TRP A 29 14.09 0.17 -12.40
CA TRP A 29 13.55 -0.85 -13.28
C TRP A 29 12.23 -0.43 -13.86
N ILE A 30 12.20 -0.37 -15.19
CA ILE A 30 11.01 -0.05 -15.99
C ILE A 30 10.86 -1.12 -17.05
N ARG A 31 9.81 -1.94 -16.94
CA ARG A 31 9.58 -3.07 -17.84
C ARG A 31 9.53 -2.69 -19.32
N ASN A 32 9.04 -1.49 -19.64
CA ASN A 32 8.83 -1.05 -21.00
C ASN A 32 10.01 -0.23 -21.51
N ALA A 33 10.76 -0.78 -22.47
CA ALA A 33 11.92 -0.11 -23.09
C ALA A 33 11.55 1.21 -23.78
N SER A 34 10.33 1.34 -24.35
CA SER A 34 9.88 2.61 -24.95
C SER A 34 9.66 3.69 -23.92
N ALA A 35 9.22 3.33 -22.70
CA ALA A 35 9.10 4.27 -21.59
C ALA A 35 10.49 4.75 -21.12
N ILE A 36 11.50 3.86 -21.09
CA ILE A 36 12.90 4.22 -20.79
C ILE A 36 13.42 5.24 -21.82
N ALA A 37 13.22 4.97 -23.12
CA ALA A 37 13.63 5.89 -24.18
C ALA A 37 12.95 7.25 -24.05
N HIS A 38 11.66 7.25 -23.71
CA HIS A 38 10.90 8.49 -23.48
C HIS A 38 11.44 9.28 -22.29
N ILE A 39 11.67 8.63 -21.13
CA ILE A 39 12.21 9.31 -19.94
C ILE A 39 13.59 9.92 -20.23
N ARG A 40 14.47 9.21 -20.95
CA ARG A 40 15.78 9.75 -21.36
C ARG A 40 15.66 10.99 -22.26
N ALA A 41 14.66 11.01 -23.13
CA ALA A 41 14.48 12.09 -24.11
C ALA A 41 13.62 13.25 -23.61
N ARG A 42 12.67 12.98 -22.69
CA ARG A 42 11.64 13.94 -22.27
C ARG A 42 11.63 14.20 -20.77
N HIS A 43 12.48 13.52 -20.00
CA HIS A 43 12.70 13.71 -18.57
C HIS A 43 11.49 13.40 -17.67
N HIS A 44 10.42 12.76 -18.19
CA HIS A 44 9.24 12.38 -17.40
C HIS A 44 8.71 11.01 -17.82
N ASN A 45 7.95 10.38 -16.94
CA ASN A 45 7.27 9.11 -17.24
C ASN A 45 6.11 9.35 -18.23
N PRO A 46 6.05 8.63 -19.37
CA PRO A 46 5.02 8.89 -20.39
C PRO A 46 3.59 8.54 -19.98
N GLN A 47 3.42 7.67 -18.97
CA GLN A 47 2.11 7.12 -18.59
C GLN A 47 1.65 7.59 -17.21
N TYR A 48 2.60 7.90 -16.33
CA TYR A 48 2.31 8.16 -14.92
C TYR A 48 2.97 9.46 -14.46
N LEU A 49 2.20 10.34 -13.85
CA LEU A 49 2.66 11.61 -13.30
C LEU A 49 3.48 12.43 -14.32
N PRO A 50 2.92 12.80 -15.46
CA PRO A 50 3.67 13.47 -16.53
C PRO A 50 4.18 14.86 -16.16
N SER A 51 3.69 15.43 -15.07
CA SER A 51 4.18 16.70 -14.48
C SER A 51 5.50 16.57 -13.74
N VAL A 52 5.93 15.34 -13.40
CA VAL A 52 7.20 15.11 -12.70
C VAL A 52 8.34 15.11 -13.70
N ASN A 53 9.22 16.10 -13.61
CA ASN A 53 10.46 16.14 -14.37
C ASN A 53 11.63 15.61 -13.54
N PHE A 54 12.43 14.75 -14.15
CA PHE A 54 13.59 14.14 -13.52
C PHE A 54 14.90 14.76 -14.03
N THR A 55 15.85 14.92 -13.13
CA THR A 55 17.27 15.14 -13.47
C THR A 55 17.84 13.78 -13.93
N THR A 56 18.02 13.63 -15.24
CA THR A 56 18.34 12.33 -15.87
C THR A 56 19.69 11.76 -15.44
N GLU A 57 20.61 12.62 -15.00
CA GLU A 57 21.93 12.26 -14.44
C GLU A 57 21.81 11.44 -13.14
N LEU A 58 20.68 11.58 -12.44
CA LEU A 58 20.38 10.77 -11.25
C LEU A 58 19.69 9.44 -11.57
N LEU A 59 19.37 9.17 -12.85
CA LEU A 59 18.62 8.01 -13.27
C LEU A 59 19.47 7.00 -14.02
N ASN A 60 19.67 5.81 -13.46
CA ASN A 60 20.18 4.64 -14.16
C ASN A 60 19.00 3.72 -14.52
N LEU A 61 18.46 3.89 -15.74
CA LEU A 61 17.25 3.20 -16.20
C LEU A 61 17.59 1.85 -16.85
N SER A 62 16.87 0.79 -16.47
CA SER A 62 17.02 -0.55 -17.04
C SER A 62 15.68 -1.29 -17.13
N ASP A 63 15.50 -2.08 -18.19
CA ASP A 63 14.42 -3.05 -18.37
C ASP A 63 14.72 -4.43 -17.76
N SER A 64 15.94 -4.63 -17.25
CA SER A 64 16.36 -5.85 -16.56
C SER A 64 16.31 -5.67 -15.04
N VAL A 65 15.39 -6.40 -14.38
CA VAL A 65 15.32 -6.43 -12.92
C VAL A 65 16.60 -6.94 -12.29
N ARG A 66 17.26 -7.95 -12.90
CA ARG A 66 18.53 -8.50 -12.43
C ARG A 66 19.63 -7.44 -12.36
N LYS A 67 19.74 -6.58 -13.39
CA LYS A 67 20.74 -5.49 -13.42
C LYS A 67 20.48 -4.47 -12.31
N VAL A 68 19.21 -4.07 -12.12
CA VAL A 68 18.85 -3.10 -11.08
C VAL A 68 19.11 -3.67 -9.68
N VAL A 69 18.71 -4.93 -9.44
CA VAL A 69 18.96 -5.59 -8.16
C VAL A 69 20.47 -5.72 -7.88
N ALA A 70 21.26 -6.15 -8.86
CA ALA A 70 22.71 -6.29 -8.69
C ALA A 70 23.42 -4.95 -8.39
N ALA A 71 22.93 -3.84 -8.96
CA ALA A 71 23.54 -2.52 -8.82
C ALA A 71 23.12 -1.77 -7.54
N SER A 72 22.18 -2.31 -6.75
CA SER A 72 21.54 -1.62 -5.64
C SER A 72 21.84 -2.28 -4.29
N ASP A 73 21.91 -1.48 -3.24
CA ASP A 73 22.04 -1.93 -1.84
C ASP A 73 20.67 -2.00 -1.15
N CYS A 74 19.73 -1.12 -1.53
CA CYS A 74 18.39 -1.04 -1.01
C CYS A 74 17.38 -1.03 -2.15
N LEU A 75 16.37 -1.91 -2.10
CA LEU A 75 15.37 -2.10 -3.13
C LEU A 75 14.01 -1.56 -2.68
N VAL A 76 13.45 -0.62 -3.42
CA VAL A 76 12.10 -0.10 -3.20
C VAL A 76 11.12 -0.87 -4.07
N MET A 77 10.31 -1.73 -3.46
CA MET A 77 9.33 -2.58 -4.17
C MET A 77 8.03 -1.82 -4.37
N ALA A 78 7.76 -1.42 -5.60
CA ALA A 78 6.61 -0.57 -5.96
C ALA A 78 5.84 -1.08 -7.20
N VAL A 79 5.80 -2.39 -7.40
CA VAL A 79 4.91 -3.05 -8.36
C VAL A 79 3.63 -3.49 -7.66
N PRO A 80 2.49 -3.62 -8.36
CA PRO A 80 1.29 -4.21 -7.77
C PRO A 80 1.55 -5.63 -7.26
N SER A 81 0.90 -6.00 -6.14
CA SER A 81 1.11 -7.29 -5.46
C SER A 81 0.98 -8.50 -6.39
N ALA A 82 0.04 -8.46 -7.33
CA ALA A 82 -0.20 -9.53 -8.30
C ALA A 82 0.97 -9.81 -9.28
N TYR A 83 1.93 -8.90 -9.38
CA TYR A 83 3.06 -9.05 -10.33
C TYR A 83 4.40 -9.32 -9.64
N ILE A 84 4.45 -9.36 -8.33
CA ILE A 84 5.69 -9.54 -7.56
C ILE A 84 6.34 -10.88 -7.89
N SER A 85 5.60 -11.99 -7.85
CA SER A 85 6.13 -13.33 -8.10
C SER A 85 6.75 -13.44 -9.49
N ALA A 86 6.07 -12.90 -10.51
CA ALA A 86 6.62 -12.88 -11.87
C ALA A 86 7.85 -11.98 -12.00
N THR A 87 7.88 -10.83 -11.29
CA THR A 87 9.00 -9.89 -11.34
C THR A 87 10.25 -10.45 -10.66
N LEU A 88 10.09 -11.04 -9.47
CA LEU A 88 11.20 -11.57 -8.69
C LEU A 88 11.59 -13.00 -9.11
N GLY A 89 10.71 -13.73 -9.78
CA GLY A 89 10.98 -15.08 -10.28
C GLY A 89 12.10 -15.18 -11.32
N GLU A 90 12.54 -14.03 -11.87
CA GLU A 90 13.73 -13.96 -12.72
C GLU A 90 15.05 -13.96 -11.93
N LEU A 91 15.00 -13.79 -10.60
CA LEU A 91 16.18 -13.64 -9.75
C LEU A 91 16.66 -15.00 -9.23
N GLU A 92 17.97 -15.11 -9.03
CA GLU A 92 18.58 -16.22 -8.29
C GLU A 92 18.21 -16.13 -6.80
N LYS A 93 18.14 -17.28 -6.11
CA LYS A 93 17.76 -17.36 -4.70
C LYS A 93 18.58 -16.42 -3.79
N ASN A 94 19.85 -16.24 -4.08
CA ASN A 94 20.79 -15.40 -3.31
C ASN A 94 20.85 -13.93 -3.79
N ALA A 95 20.05 -13.54 -4.79
CA ALA A 95 20.14 -12.20 -5.40
C ALA A 95 19.88 -11.06 -4.41
N LEU A 96 19.15 -11.34 -3.33
CA LEU A 96 18.81 -10.38 -2.28
C LEU A 96 19.72 -10.43 -1.06
N ALA A 97 20.72 -11.31 -1.04
CA ALA A 97 21.63 -11.45 0.10
C ALA A 97 22.36 -10.13 0.40
N GLY A 98 22.33 -9.70 1.68
CA GLY A 98 22.98 -8.47 2.15
C GLY A 98 22.35 -7.16 1.63
N LYS A 99 21.14 -7.22 1.10
CA LYS A 99 20.41 -6.04 0.64
C LYS A 99 19.28 -5.67 1.62
N LYS A 100 18.89 -4.40 1.62
CA LYS A 100 17.70 -3.90 2.29
C LYS A 100 16.52 -3.88 1.31
N VAL A 101 15.31 -4.13 1.81
CA VAL A 101 14.07 -4.01 1.03
C VAL A 101 13.11 -3.05 1.72
N VAL A 102 12.66 -2.04 0.98
CA VAL A 102 11.56 -1.13 1.38
C VAL A 102 10.33 -1.48 0.56
N SER A 103 9.33 -2.07 1.19
CA SER A 103 8.07 -2.42 0.54
C SER A 103 7.11 -1.23 0.54
N ALA A 104 6.70 -0.82 -0.64
CA ALA A 104 5.61 0.13 -0.88
C ALA A 104 4.33 -0.58 -1.37
N ILE A 105 4.26 -1.91 -1.20
CA ILE A 105 3.17 -2.75 -1.70
C ILE A 105 2.02 -2.75 -0.70
N LYS A 106 0.84 -2.36 -1.17
CA LYS A 106 -0.39 -2.26 -0.38
C LYS A 106 -1.35 -3.41 -0.74
N GLY A 107 -0.85 -4.65 -0.75
CA GLY A 107 -1.59 -5.84 -1.15
C GLY A 107 -0.94 -7.14 -0.68
N ILE A 108 -1.67 -8.24 -0.78
CA ILE A 108 -1.22 -9.61 -0.55
C ILE A 108 -0.89 -10.23 -1.91
N LEU A 109 0.13 -11.08 -1.98
CA LEU A 109 0.45 -11.83 -3.20
C LEU A 109 -0.66 -12.86 -3.43
N PRO A 110 -1.50 -12.70 -4.47
CA PRO A 110 -2.77 -13.44 -4.54
C PRO A 110 -2.62 -14.93 -4.84
N GLU A 111 -1.51 -15.34 -5.45
CA GLU A 111 -1.23 -16.75 -5.75
C GLU A 111 -0.76 -17.53 -4.52
N GLN A 112 0.04 -16.88 -3.65
CA GLN A 112 0.65 -17.49 -2.47
C GLN A 112 -0.13 -17.19 -1.19
N ASN A 113 -1.00 -16.16 -1.22
CA ASN A 113 -1.71 -15.63 -0.06
C ASN A 113 -0.78 -15.18 1.07
N LEU A 114 0.38 -14.61 0.71
CA LEU A 114 1.43 -14.14 1.61
C LEU A 114 1.63 -12.63 1.52
N LEU A 115 2.08 -12.03 2.62
CA LEU A 115 2.70 -10.71 2.59
C LEU A 115 4.07 -10.78 1.90
N LEU A 116 4.58 -9.64 1.42
CA LEU A 116 5.86 -9.63 0.71
C LEU A 116 7.03 -10.11 1.57
N ASN A 117 7.11 -9.70 2.84
CA ASN A 117 8.17 -10.16 3.75
C ASN A 117 8.17 -11.68 3.94
N GLU A 118 7.00 -12.30 4.03
CA GLU A 118 6.86 -13.76 4.15
C GLU A 118 7.30 -14.46 2.85
N TYR A 119 6.91 -13.90 1.71
CA TYR A 119 7.35 -14.38 0.41
C TYR A 119 8.87 -14.29 0.23
N LEU A 120 9.47 -13.15 0.59
CA LEU A 120 10.92 -12.96 0.48
C LEU A 120 11.70 -13.89 1.41
N ASN A 121 11.21 -14.11 2.62
CA ASN A 121 11.81 -15.09 3.54
C ASN A 121 11.77 -16.49 2.94
N ARG A 122 10.61 -16.91 2.43
CA ARG A 122 10.42 -18.26 1.89
C ARG A 122 11.24 -18.54 0.62
N GLU A 123 11.25 -17.59 -0.33
CA GLU A 123 11.84 -17.81 -1.66
C GLU A 123 13.33 -17.42 -1.73
N PHE A 124 13.75 -16.46 -0.91
CA PHE A 124 15.11 -15.88 -0.98
C PHE A 124 15.89 -16.00 0.33
N ASP A 125 15.35 -16.69 1.35
CA ASP A 125 15.93 -16.75 2.71
C ASP A 125 16.21 -15.33 3.27
N PHE A 126 15.35 -14.35 2.91
CA PHE A 126 15.56 -12.93 3.21
C PHE A 126 15.34 -12.65 4.69
N ALA A 127 16.27 -11.92 5.30
CA ALA A 127 16.26 -11.61 6.72
C ALA A 127 15.20 -10.54 7.06
N ALA A 128 14.44 -10.76 8.15
CA ALA A 128 13.36 -9.87 8.53
C ALA A 128 13.84 -8.50 9.02
N GLU A 129 15.05 -8.42 9.57
CA GLU A 129 15.70 -7.19 10.04
C GLU A 129 16.09 -6.22 8.91
N ASP A 130 16.24 -6.71 7.68
CA ASP A 130 16.56 -5.91 6.49
C ASP A 130 15.29 -5.53 5.69
N TYR A 131 14.10 -5.89 6.20
CA TYR A 131 12.82 -5.56 5.60
C TYR A 131 12.17 -4.37 6.25
N TYR A 132 11.80 -3.40 5.43
CA TYR A 132 11.09 -2.17 5.82
C TYR A 132 9.82 -2.02 5.01
N THR A 133 8.85 -1.32 5.56
CA THR A 133 7.67 -0.89 4.79
C THR A 133 7.62 0.63 4.71
N VAL A 134 7.03 1.15 3.63
CA VAL A 134 6.67 2.56 3.48
C VAL A 134 5.18 2.66 3.17
N MET A 135 4.42 3.17 4.15
CA MET A 135 2.96 3.25 4.12
C MET A 135 2.49 4.64 4.57
N GLY A 136 1.20 4.90 4.45
CA GLY A 136 0.58 6.14 4.96
C GLY A 136 -0.31 6.84 3.95
N PRO A 137 -0.95 7.96 4.36
CA PRO A 137 -1.94 8.70 3.59
C PRO A 137 -1.28 9.54 2.49
N CYS A 138 -0.79 8.88 1.44
CA CYS A 138 -0.10 9.53 0.32
C CYS A 138 -0.64 9.04 -1.01
N HIS A 139 -1.23 9.93 -1.78
CA HIS A 139 -1.50 9.71 -3.19
C HIS A 139 -0.34 10.19 -4.04
N ALA A 140 0.03 9.40 -5.05
CA ALA A 140 1.15 9.71 -5.93
C ALA A 140 1.00 11.06 -6.63
N GLU A 141 -0.23 11.42 -6.98
CA GLU A 141 -0.60 12.68 -7.62
C GLU A 141 -0.35 13.90 -6.72
N GLU A 142 -0.60 13.77 -5.42
CA GLU A 142 -0.34 14.83 -4.43
C GLU A 142 1.16 14.96 -4.15
N VAL A 143 1.89 13.86 -4.07
CA VAL A 143 3.36 13.85 -3.97
C VAL A 143 3.97 14.49 -5.21
N ALA A 144 3.47 14.18 -6.41
CA ALA A 144 3.92 14.80 -7.65
C ALA A 144 3.71 16.32 -7.68
N ALA A 145 2.65 16.79 -7.02
CA ALA A 145 2.32 18.22 -6.86
C ALA A 145 2.97 18.84 -5.61
N GLU A 146 3.88 18.15 -4.95
CA GLU A 146 4.61 18.58 -3.75
C GLU A 146 3.69 19.06 -2.61
N LYS A 147 2.52 18.41 -2.46
CA LYS A 147 1.63 18.64 -1.34
C LYS A 147 2.20 18.00 -0.08
N LEU A 148 2.09 18.71 1.05
CA LEU A 148 2.58 18.21 2.33
C LEU A 148 2.01 16.83 2.63
N SER A 149 2.90 15.86 2.75
CA SER A 149 2.56 14.45 2.89
C SER A 149 3.31 13.81 4.06
N TYR A 150 2.78 12.69 4.56
CA TYR A 150 3.37 11.95 5.68
C TYR A 150 3.50 10.47 5.30
N LEU A 151 4.71 9.94 5.36
CA LEU A 151 5.00 8.52 5.18
C LEU A 151 5.52 7.90 6.45
N THR A 152 4.96 6.75 6.81
CA THR A 152 5.43 5.92 7.92
C THR A 152 6.34 4.83 7.39
N PHE A 153 7.55 4.78 7.91
CA PHE A 153 8.51 3.70 7.69
C PHE A 153 8.46 2.75 8.89
N SER A 154 8.25 1.48 8.63
CA SER A 154 8.24 0.47 9.69
C SER A 154 9.32 -0.56 9.47
N GLY A 155 10.06 -0.88 10.54
CA GLY A 155 11.12 -1.88 10.55
C GLY A 155 11.38 -2.37 11.97
N GLN A 156 12.06 -3.50 12.14
CA GLN A 156 12.31 -4.09 13.46
C GLN A 156 13.29 -3.29 14.30
N ASP A 157 14.29 -2.67 13.68
CA ASP A 157 15.27 -1.81 14.34
C ASP A 157 14.98 -0.34 14.04
N GLU A 158 14.75 0.46 15.07
CA GLU A 158 14.40 1.88 14.95
C GLU A 158 15.51 2.70 14.30
N THR A 159 16.78 2.43 14.63
CA THR A 159 17.93 3.18 14.12
C THR A 159 18.09 2.97 12.62
N ASN A 160 18.06 1.72 12.18
CA ASN A 160 18.13 1.36 10.77
C ASN A 160 16.91 1.89 10.00
N THR A 161 15.72 1.83 10.62
CA THR A 161 14.48 2.35 10.01
C THR A 161 14.57 3.86 9.82
N ARG A 162 15.08 4.59 10.80
CA ARG A 162 15.31 6.05 10.74
C ARG A 162 16.34 6.41 9.67
N GLU A 163 17.43 5.64 9.56
CA GLU A 163 18.41 5.82 8.49
C GLU A 163 17.75 5.69 7.11
N VAL A 164 17.00 4.61 6.87
CA VAL A 164 16.30 4.37 5.60
C VAL A 164 15.30 5.49 5.32
N ALA A 165 14.50 5.89 6.31
CA ALA A 165 13.48 6.94 6.18
C ALA A 165 14.08 8.31 5.84
N SER A 166 15.29 8.62 6.34
CA SER A 166 15.94 9.90 6.10
C SER A 166 16.23 10.19 4.63
N TYR A 167 16.42 9.16 3.81
CA TYR A 167 16.60 9.31 2.37
C TYR A 167 15.33 9.71 1.62
N PHE A 168 14.16 9.64 2.28
CA PHE A 168 12.87 10.00 1.70
C PHE A 168 12.31 11.32 2.26
N ALA A 169 12.95 11.94 3.25
CA ALA A 169 12.50 13.20 3.81
C ALA A 169 12.81 14.36 2.84
N THR A 170 11.79 15.18 2.54
CA THR A 170 11.90 16.38 1.69
C THR A 170 11.13 17.53 2.33
N ASP A 171 11.18 18.73 1.76
CA ASP A 171 10.43 19.88 2.26
C ASP A 171 8.89 19.67 2.23
N TYR A 172 8.41 18.76 1.36
CA TYR A 172 6.99 18.43 1.21
C TYR A 172 6.63 17.05 1.77
N LEU A 173 7.60 16.28 2.30
CA LEU A 173 7.37 14.94 2.82
C LEU A 173 8.01 14.72 4.19
N ASN A 174 7.18 14.56 5.20
CA ASN A 174 7.59 14.14 6.54
C ASN A 174 7.62 12.63 6.67
N THR A 175 8.64 12.11 7.36
CA THR A 175 8.76 10.68 7.66
C THR A 175 8.48 10.41 9.14
N VAL A 176 7.71 9.36 9.39
CA VAL A 176 7.38 8.85 10.73
C VAL A 176 7.95 7.44 10.87
N ILE A 177 8.45 7.08 12.04
CA ILE A 177 9.02 5.77 12.31
C ILE A 177 8.07 4.96 13.19
N ASN A 178 8.00 3.65 12.90
CA ASN A 178 7.14 2.71 13.60
C ASN A 178 7.79 1.31 13.60
N GLY A 179 7.60 0.53 14.65
CA GLY A 179 8.10 -0.85 14.77
C GLY A 179 7.14 -1.91 14.22
N ASP A 180 5.92 -1.56 13.85
CA ASP A 180 4.89 -2.51 13.42
C ASP A 180 4.93 -2.80 11.92
N VAL A 181 5.77 -3.73 11.50
CA VAL A 181 5.91 -4.14 10.09
C VAL A 181 4.68 -4.88 9.58
N TYR A 182 4.05 -5.70 10.41
CA TYR A 182 2.91 -6.54 9.99
C TYR A 182 1.60 -5.76 9.99
N GLY A 183 1.30 -5.03 11.05
CA GLY A 183 0.04 -4.30 11.19
C GLY A 183 -0.14 -3.21 10.16
N VAL A 184 0.92 -2.47 9.82
CA VAL A 184 0.84 -1.45 8.78
C VAL A 184 0.57 -2.04 7.40
N GLN A 185 1.08 -3.25 7.10
CA GLN A 185 0.79 -3.95 5.86
C GLN A 185 -0.67 -4.40 5.81
N TYR A 186 -1.17 -5.06 6.87
CA TYR A 186 -2.57 -5.46 6.94
C TYR A 186 -3.52 -4.26 6.91
N ALA A 187 -3.21 -3.17 7.61
CA ALA A 187 -3.98 -1.94 7.56
C ALA A 187 -4.05 -1.36 6.13
N ALA A 188 -2.91 -1.31 5.42
CA ALA A 188 -2.84 -0.85 4.03
C ALA A 188 -3.58 -1.77 3.05
N ILE A 189 -3.74 -3.04 3.37
CA ILE A 189 -4.55 -4.00 2.60
C ILE A 189 -6.03 -3.78 2.88
N LEU A 190 -6.43 -3.75 4.15
CA LEU A 190 -7.80 -3.61 4.59
C LEU A 190 -8.42 -2.28 4.14
N LYS A 191 -7.69 -1.16 4.25
CA LYS A 191 -8.19 0.13 3.75
C LYS A 191 -8.58 0.09 2.27
N ASN A 192 -7.87 -0.68 1.44
CA ASN A 192 -8.19 -0.82 0.02
C ASN A 192 -9.50 -1.58 -0.19
N ILE A 193 -9.80 -2.56 0.67
CA ILE A 193 -11.09 -3.27 0.69
C ILE A 193 -12.19 -2.31 1.13
N TYR A 194 -11.97 -1.56 2.21
CA TYR A 194 -12.97 -0.61 2.72
C TYR A 194 -13.23 0.55 1.76
N ALA A 195 -12.20 0.98 1.02
CA ALA A 195 -12.39 1.97 -0.04
C ALA A 195 -13.27 1.46 -1.20
N LEU A 196 -13.23 0.15 -1.49
CA LEU A 196 -14.24 -0.48 -2.39
C LEU A 196 -15.64 -0.34 -1.79
N GLY A 197 -15.80 -0.65 -0.50
CA GLY A 197 -17.07 -0.50 0.23
C GLY A 197 -17.59 0.93 0.20
N ALA A 198 -16.73 1.91 0.50
CA ALA A 198 -17.06 3.33 0.42
C ALA A 198 -17.50 3.74 -1.00
N GLY A 199 -16.81 3.22 -2.02
CA GLY A 199 -17.19 3.40 -3.41
C GLY A 199 -18.54 2.78 -3.76
N ILE A 200 -18.80 1.55 -3.30
CA ILE A 200 -20.10 0.87 -3.51
C ILE A 200 -21.24 1.68 -2.86
N ALA A 201 -21.06 2.13 -1.61
CA ALA A 201 -22.02 2.97 -0.92
C ALA A 201 -22.35 4.25 -1.71
N HIS A 202 -21.30 4.92 -2.22
CA HIS A 202 -21.46 6.10 -3.06
C HIS A 202 -22.21 5.79 -4.36
N GLY A 203 -21.90 4.68 -5.03
CA GLY A 203 -22.60 4.25 -6.25
C GLY A 203 -24.07 3.85 -6.03
N LEU A 204 -24.42 3.41 -4.81
CA LEU A 204 -25.77 3.13 -4.36
C LEU A 204 -26.51 4.38 -3.85
N GLU A 205 -25.88 5.56 -3.96
CA GLU A 205 -26.43 6.85 -3.54
C GLU A 205 -26.67 6.99 -2.02
N TYR A 206 -25.93 6.24 -1.19
CA TYR A 206 -25.86 6.54 0.24
C TYR A 206 -25.15 7.89 0.46
N GLY A 207 -25.71 8.71 1.34
CA GLY A 207 -25.18 10.04 1.65
C GLY A 207 -23.97 10.02 2.59
N ASP A 208 -23.41 11.22 2.84
CA ASP A 208 -22.18 11.38 3.65
C ASP A 208 -22.38 10.94 5.13
N ASN A 209 -23.58 11.05 5.68
CA ASN A 209 -23.88 10.54 7.03
C ASN A 209 -23.64 9.03 7.12
N PHE A 210 -24.18 8.26 6.17
CA PHE A 210 -23.95 6.82 6.11
C PHE A 210 -22.47 6.50 5.86
N LEU A 211 -21.84 7.23 4.94
CA LEU A 211 -20.43 7.01 4.60
C LEU A 211 -19.51 7.21 5.81
N SER A 212 -19.79 8.23 6.63
CA SER A 212 -19.03 8.49 7.86
C SER A 212 -19.17 7.36 8.88
N VAL A 213 -20.39 6.84 9.09
CA VAL A 213 -20.64 5.67 9.95
C VAL A 213 -19.96 4.42 9.38
N LEU A 214 -20.08 4.17 8.08
CA LEU A 214 -19.42 3.03 7.43
C LEU A 214 -17.91 3.07 7.64
N ILE A 215 -17.26 4.21 7.45
CA ILE A 215 -15.79 4.33 7.59
C ILE A 215 -15.38 4.18 9.06
N ALA A 216 -16.15 4.70 10.02
CA ALA A 216 -15.89 4.49 11.45
C ALA A 216 -15.92 3.00 11.81
N ASN A 217 -16.93 2.28 11.34
CA ASN A 217 -17.03 0.82 11.53
C ASN A 217 -15.94 0.04 10.78
N CYS A 218 -15.50 0.51 9.60
CA CYS A 218 -14.33 -0.05 8.92
C CYS A 218 -13.05 0.08 9.76
N ALA A 219 -12.87 1.20 10.45
CA ALA A 219 -11.72 1.39 11.34
C ALA A 219 -11.76 0.45 12.54
N ASP A 220 -12.95 0.25 13.13
CA ASP A 220 -13.15 -0.69 14.24
C ASP A 220 -12.93 -2.15 13.79
N GLU A 221 -13.50 -2.55 12.65
CA GLU A 221 -13.29 -3.87 12.06
C GLU A 221 -11.80 -4.13 11.75
N MET A 222 -11.09 -3.12 11.22
CA MET A 222 -9.64 -3.21 11.01
C MET A 222 -8.89 -3.42 12.33
N ALA A 223 -9.20 -2.64 13.37
CA ALA A 223 -8.57 -2.77 14.68
C ALA A 223 -8.82 -4.16 15.29
N GLY A 224 -10.05 -4.67 15.20
CA GLY A 224 -10.41 -6.01 15.66
C GLY A 224 -9.64 -7.11 14.94
N PHE A 225 -9.49 -7.00 13.61
CA PHE A 225 -8.66 -7.92 12.83
C PHE A 225 -7.19 -7.87 13.26
N LEU A 226 -6.61 -6.67 13.38
CA LEU A 226 -5.21 -6.50 13.78
C LEU A 226 -4.94 -7.11 15.18
N GLN A 227 -5.85 -6.93 16.12
CA GLN A 227 -5.74 -7.57 17.45
C GLN A 227 -5.76 -9.10 17.36
N LYS A 228 -6.61 -9.67 16.51
CA LYS A 228 -6.72 -11.13 16.30
C LYS A 228 -5.48 -11.73 15.66
N VAL A 229 -4.80 -11.02 14.76
CA VAL A 229 -3.50 -11.47 14.21
C VAL A 229 -2.32 -11.23 15.15
N GLY A 230 -2.57 -10.80 16.40
CA GLY A 230 -1.56 -10.70 17.45
C GLY A 230 -0.89 -9.33 17.56
N ILE A 231 -1.35 -8.33 16.82
CA ILE A 231 -0.82 -6.96 16.86
C ILE A 231 -1.52 -6.22 18.01
N ARG A 232 -0.95 -6.34 19.22
CA ARG A 232 -1.55 -5.81 20.44
C ARG A 232 -1.04 -4.43 20.84
N HIS A 233 0.11 -4.03 20.30
CA HIS A 233 0.77 -2.77 20.64
C HIS A 233 1.15 -2.07 19.34
N ILE A 234 0.38 -1.07 18.96
CA ILE A 234 0.66 -0.23 17.82
C ILE A 234 1.19 1.09 18.37
N GLU A 235 2.51 1.19 18.41
CA GLU A 235 3.18 2.46 18.72
C GLU A 235 3.28 3.30 17.47
N VAL A 236 2.33 4.19 17.25
CA VAL A 236 2.43 5.15 16.15
C VAL A 236 2.01 6.53 16.62
N GLY A 237 2.94 7.45 16.48
CA GLY A 237 2.78 8.82 16.92
C GLY A 237 2.96 8.92 18.45
N THR A 238 3.87 9.77 18.84
CA THR A 238 4.20 10.03 20.22
C THR A 238 3.04 10.73 20.95
N HIS A 239 2.13 9.97 21.53
CA HIS A 239 1.64 10.41 22.81
C HIS A 239 2.82 10.23 23.76
N GLN A 240 3.47 11.33 24.14
CA GLN A 240 4.66 11.32 25.01
C GLN A 240 4.32 10.89 26.44
N GLU A 241 3.06 10.68 26.76
CA GLU A 241 2.61 10.27 28.09
C GLU A 241 2.64 8.75 28.18
N GLU A 242 3.62 8.22 28.87
CA GLU A 242 3.59 6.89 29.42
C GLU A 242 2.46 6.81 30.46
N ASP A 243 1.69 5.72 30.45
CA ASP A 243 0.78 5.42 31.55
C ASP A 243 1.59 5.37 32.85
N PRO A 244 1.30 6.23 33.83
CA PRO A 244 2.14 6.40 35.02
C PRO A 244 2.19 5.15 35.91
N VAL A 245 1.34 4.14 35.68
CA VAL A 245 1.25 2.92 36.45
C VAL A 245 1.88 1.73 35.74
N SER A 246 1.62 1.58 34.46
CA SER A 246 2.09 0.44 33.64
C SER A 246 3.39 0.72 32.90
N HIS A 247 3.84 1.97 32.81
CA HIS A 247 4.96 2.43 31.99
C HIS A 247 4.86 2.00 30.52
N LYS A 248 3.65 1.75 30.04
CA LYS A 248 3.37 1.36 28.66
C LYS A 248 2.70 2.52 27.92
N ARG A 249 3.12 2.73 26.69
CA ARG A 249 2.43 3.63 25.75
C ARG A 249 1.19 2.94 25.22
N SER A 250 0.08 3.67 25.14
CA SER A 250 -1.17 3.13 24.60
C SER A 250 -1.06 2.95 23.08
N ALA A 251 -1.71 1.91 22.55
CA ALA A 251 -1.86 1.73 21.11
C ALA A 251 -2.64 2.90 20.49
N ASN A 252 -2.09 3.52 19.45
CA ASN A 252 -2.74 4.64 18.77
C ASN A 252 -3.16 4.24 17.35
N TYR A 253 -4.33 3.60 17.22
CA TYR A 253 -4.93 3.27 15.92
C TYR A 253 -5.38 4.51 15.12
N ALA A 254 -5.46 5.68 15.76
CA ALA A 254 -5.76 6.94 15.09
C ALA A 254 -4.57 7.53 14.33
N ALA A 255 -3.39 6.90 14.41
CA ALA A 255 -2.22 7.37 13.70
C ALA A 255 -2.39 7.35 12.18
N SER A 256 -1.64 8.19 11.50
CA SER A 256 -1.80 8.46 10.06
C SER A 256 -1.69 7.21 9.17
N VAL A 257 -0.87 6.23 9.53
CA VAL A 257 -0.66 5.00 8.75
C VAL A 257 -1.84 4.02 8.82
N TYR A 258 -2.69 4.12 9.86
CA TYR A 258 -3.90 3.31 10.01
C TYR A 258 -5.13 4.13 9.61
N LEU A 259 -5.70 4.91 10.54
CA LEU A 259 -6.92 5.67 10.32
C LEU A 259 -6.74 6.76 9.24
N GLY A 260 -5.63 7.48 9.24
CA GLY A 260 -5.38 8.53 8.24
C GLY A 260 -5.35 7.98 6.81
N ASP A 261 -4.65 6.85 6.60
CA ASP A 261 -4.58 6.20 5.28
C ASP A 261 -5.93 5.56 4.87
N LEU A 262 -6.72 5.04 5.83
CA LEU A 262 -8.09 4.61 5.59
C LEU A 262 -8.97 5.79 5.12
N LEU A 263 -8.97 6.89 5.87
CA LEU A 263 -9.79 8.07 5.56
C LEU A 263 -9.48 8.62 4.17
N VAL A 264 -8.20 8.91 3.88
CA VAL A 264 -7.83 9.47 2.57
C VAL A 264 -8.20 8.52 1.43
N THR A 265 -8.06 7.20 1.63
CA THR A 265 -8.37 6.23 0.58
C THR A 265 -9.87 6.08 0.32
N CYS A 266 -10.72 6.25 1.36
CA CYS A 266 -12.16 6.19 1.24
C CYS A 266 -12.78 7.47 0.67
N TYR A 267 -12.20 8.65 0.95
CA TYR A 267 -12.75 9.93 0.50
C TYR A 267 -12.15 10.45 -0.81
N SER A 268 -10.88 10.15 -1.09
CA SER A 268 -10.19 10.73 -2.24
C SER A 268 -10.73 10.24 -3.59
N LEU A 269 -10.86 11.18 -4.53
CA LEU A 269 -11.19 10.87 -5.92
C LEU A 269 -10.04 10.20 -6.67
N TYR A 270 -8.81 10.28 -6.17
CA TYR A 270 -7.66 9.55 -6.72
C TYR A 270 -7.67 8.06 -6.34
N SER A 271 -8.53 7.64 -5.42
CA SER A 271 -8.62 6.25 -4.98
C SER A 271 -9.22 5.35 -6.06
N ARG A 272 -8.39 4.54 -6.70
CA ARG A 272 -8.81 3.53 -7.67
C ARG A 272 -9.79 2.53 -7.10
N ASN A 273 -9.60 2.14 -5.84
CA ASN A 273 -10.51 1.22 -5.15
C ASN A 273 -11.89 1.85 -4.97
N ARG A 274 -11.95 3.12 -4.55
CA ARG A 274 -13.21 3.86 -4.44
C ARG A 274 -13.91 3.99 -5.80
N THR A 275 -13.18 4.31 -6.86
CA THR A 275 -13.72 4.40 -8.23
C THR A 275 -14.29 3.06 -8.69
N PHE A 276 -13.54 1.96 -8.48
CA PHE A 276 -14.00 0.61 -8.81
C PHE A 276 -15.28 0.25 -8.05
N GLY A 277 -15.30 0.49 -6.74
CA GLY A 277 -16.50 0.27 -5.91
C GLY A 277 -17.70 1.08 -6.38
N ASN A 278 -17.50 2.35 -6.77
CA ASN A 278 -18.57 3.20 -7.30
C ASN A 278 -19.21 2.63 -8.58
N MET A 279 -18.41 2.06 -9.48
CA MET A 279 -18.92 1.36 -10.66
C MET A 279 -19.79 0.15 -10.27
N ILE A 280 -19.32 -0.66 -9.31
CA ILE A 280 -20.09 -1.80 -8.81
C ILE A 280 -21.40 -1.36 -8.17
N GLY A 281 -21.40 -0.32 -7.35
CA GLY A 281 -22.61 0.27 -6.75
C GLY A 281 -23.60 0.76 -7.80
N LYS A 282 -23.11 1.31 -8.91
CA LYS A 282 -23.94 1.72 -10.07
C LYS A 282 -24.44 0.57 -10.95
N GLY A 283 -24.12 -0.69 -10.59
CA GLY A 283 -24.61 -1.88 -11.29
C GLY A 283 -23.69 -2.42 -12.39
N TYR A 284 -22.48 -1.90 -12.56
CA TYR A 284 -21.49 -2.50 -13.45
C TYR A 284 -21.11 -3.90 -12.95
N SER A 285 -20.92 -4.83 -13.89
CA SER A 285 -20.32 -6.12 -13.53
C SER A 285 -18.86 -5.92 -13.09
N VAL A 286 -18.35 -6.80 -12.23
CA VAL A 286 -16.94 -6.81 -11.81
C VAL A 286 -16.02 -6.79 -13.03
N LYS A 287 -16.30 -7.63 -14.04
CA LYS A 287 -15.51 -7.71 -15.27
C LYS A 287 -15.51 -6.40 -16.05
N THR A 288 -16.68 -5.77 -16.20
CA THR A 288 -16.79 -4.47 -16.90
C THR A 288 -16.01 -3.38 -16.15
N ALA A 289 -16.17 -3.29 -14.84
CA ALA A 289 -15.47 -2.31 -14.02
C ALA A 289 -13.93 -2.50 -14.07
N GLN A 290 -13.44 -3.74 -14.14
CA GLN A 290 -12.01 -4.04 -14.31
C GLN A 290 -11.48 -3.56 -15.67
N LEU A 291 -12.25 -3.73 -16.74
CA LEU A 291 -11.86 -3.30 -18.09
C LEU A 291 -11.83 -1.78 -18.21
N GLU A 292 -12.85 -1.11 -17.67
CA GLU A 292 -12.95 0.37 -17.72
C GLU A 292 -11.86 1.06 -16.89
N LEU A 293 -11.47 0.47 -15.77
CA LEU A 293 -10.49 1.11 -14.88
C LEU A 293 -9.08 1.15 -15.46
N ASN A 294 -8.75 0.27 -16.42
CA ASN A 294 -7.41 0.13 -17.03
C ASN A 294 -6.22 0.06 -16.05
N MET A 295 -6.48 -0.12 -14.76
CA MET A 295 -5.49 -0.14 -13.68
C MET A 295 -5.91 -1.15 -12.60
N VAL A 296 -4.94 -1.68 -11.86
CA VAL A 296 -5.22 -2.62 -10.78
C VAL A 296 -5.85 -1.91 -9.59
N ALA A 297 -7.03 -2.37 -9.16
CA ALA A 297 -7.62 -2.06 -7.86
C ALA A 297 -7.18 -3.16 -6.88
N GLU A 298 -6.19 -2.85 -6.04
CA GLU A 298 -5.58 -3.84 -5.11
C GLU A 298 -6.61 -4.47 -4.17
N GLY A 299 -7.63 -3.71 -3.76
CA GLY A 299 -8.70 -4.19 -2.89
C GLY A 299 -9.50 -5.36 -3.47
N TYR A 300 -9.54 -5.53 -4.80
CA TYR A 300 -10.22 -6.65 -5.43
C TYR A 300 -9.58 -7.98 -5.03
N ASN A 301 -8.29 -8.17 -5.30
CA ASN A 301 -7.57 -9.38 -4.91
C ASN A 301 -7.44 -9.48 -3.38
N ALA A 302 -7.19 -8.36 -2.71
CA ALA A 302 -7.07 -8.28 -1.26
C ALA A 302 -8.32 -8.82 -0.54
N SER A 303 -9.53 -8.53 -1.04
CA SER A 303 -10.77 -9.02 -0.43
C SER A 303 -10.85 -10.55 -0.39
N LYS A 304 -10.36 -11.23 -1.44
CA LYS A 304 -10.28 -12.68 -1.48
C LYS A 304 -9.22 -13.23 -0.52
N CYS A 305 -8.03 -12.62 -0.52
CA CYS A 305 -6.93 -13.06 0.34
C CYS A 305 -7.30 -12.90 1.82
N ILE A 306 -7.84 -11.74 2.21
CA ILE A 306 -8.29 -11.51 3.59
C ILE A 306 -9.42 -12.46 3.98
N HIS A 307 -10.36 -12.74 3.07
CA HIS A 307 -11.41 -13.73 3.34
C HIS A 307 -10.81 -15.12 3.64
N LEU A 308 -9.79 -15.55 2.89
CA LEU A 308 -9.12 -16.83 3.13
C LEU A 308 -8.35 -16.84 4.44
N ILE A 309 -7.58 -15.79 4.74
CA ILE A 309 -6.84 -15.62 5.98
C ILE A 309 -7.80 -15.59 7.18
N ASN A 310 -8.92 -14.91 7.05
CA ASN A 310 -9.89 -14.78 8.16
C ASN A 310 -10.63 -16.08 8.49
N LYS A 311 -10.62 -17.08 7.63
CA LYS A 311 -11.13 -18.43 7.98
C LYS A 311 -10.37 -19.06 9.16
N GLU A 312 -9.08 -18.74 9.28
CA GLU A 312 -8.23 -19.24 10.37
C GLU A 312 -8.28 -18.27 11.57
N ILE A 313 -8.22 -16.97 11.32
CA ILE A 313 -8.15 -15.91 12.35
C ILE A 313 -9.49 -15.73 13.06
N LYS A 314 -10.61 -15.86 12.34
CA LYS A 314 -11.97 -15.73 12.86
C LYS A 314 -12.24 -14.36 13.52
N ALA A 315 -11.75 -13.29 12.91
CA ALA A 315 -12.15 -11.94 13.27
C ALA A 315 -13.57 -11.66 12.78
N GLU A 316 -14.31 -10.85 13.52
CA GLU A 316 -15.61 -10.34 13.05
C GLU A 316 -15.38 -9.29 11.98
N MET A 317 -15.77 -9.60 10.74
CA MET A 317 -15.53 -8.75 9.57
C MET A 317 -16.78 -8.68 8.68
N PRO A 318 -17.91 -8.15 9.18
CA PRO A 318 -19.15 -8.06 8.40
C PRO A 318 -19.01 -7.20 7.15
N ILE A 319 -18.25 -6.09 7.20
CA ILE A 319 -18.09 -5.16 6.08
C ILE A 319 -17.18 -5.77 5.00
N ALA A 320 -15.95 -6.17 5.35
CA ALA A 320 -15.02 -6.80 4.40
C ALA A 320 -15.59 -8.11 3.84
N GLY A 321 -16.28 -8.91 4.68
CA GLY A 321 -16.96 -10.12 4.26
C GLY A 321 -18.06 -9.87 3.24
N MET A 322 -18.87 -8.81 3.40
CA MET A 322 -19.88 -8.45 2.42
C MET A 322 -19.28 -7.94 1.12
N ILE A 323 -18.23 -7.12 1.19
CA ILE A 323 -17.49 -6.66 -0.01
C ILE A 323 -16.96 -7.87 -0.79
N TYR A 324 -16.36 -8.86 -0.10
CA TYR A 324 -15.94 -10.11 -0.73
C TYR A 324 -17.10 -10.81 -1.43
N ARG A 325 -18.25 -10.98 -0.78
CA ARG A 325 -19.42 -11.66 -1.35
C ARG A 325 -19.97 -10.93 -2.59
N ILE A 326 -19.97 -9.60 -2.59
CA ILE A 326 -20.36 -8.80 -3.75
C ILE A 326 -19.40 -9.05 -4.93
N LEU A 327 -18.09 -9.07 -4.67
CA LEU A 327 -17.07 -9.15 -5.72
C LEU A 327 -16.85 -10.56 -6.27
N TRP A 328 -17.04 -11.61 -5.43
CA TRP A 328 -16.65 -12.98 -5.75
C TRP A 328 -17.79 -13.99 -5.74
N GLU A 329 -18.88 -13.70 -5.02
CA GLU A 329 -20.05 -14.60 -4.89
C GLU A 329 -21.30 -14.05 -5.58
N ASN A 330 -21.16 -13.01 -6.39
CA ASN A 330 -22.25 -12.39 -7.16
C ASN A 330 -23.43 -11.87 -6.31
N VAL A 331 -23.21 -11.53 -5.04
CA VAL A 331 -24.23 -10.86 -4.24
C VAL A 331 -24.44 -9.45 -4.82
N LYS A 332 -25.69 -9.07 -5.06
CA LYS A 332 -26.02 -7.72 -5.55
C LYS A 332 -25.66 -6.66 -4.49
N ALA A 333 -25.04 -5.55 -4.92
CA ALA A 333 -24.54 -4.51 -4.04
C ALA A 333 -25.62 -3.94 -3.10
N GLY A 334 -26.79 -3.54 -3.62
CA GLY A 334 -27.87 -2.97 -2.79
C GLY A 334 -28.39 -3.92 -1.71
N PRO A 335 -28.84 -5.16 -2.03
CA PRO A 335 -29.21 -6.15 -1.02
C PRO A 335 -28.08 -6.50 -0.05
N GLY A 336 -26.84 -6.53 -0.52
CA GLY A 336 -25.65 -6.81 0.34
C GLY A 336 -25.46 -5.71 1.38
N PHE A 337 -25.51 -4.43 0.97
CA PHE A 337 -25.35 -3.30 1.90
C PHE A 337 -26.48 -3.25 2.95
N LYS A 338 -27.71 -3.56 2.57
CA LYS A 338 -28.82 -3.68 3.54
C LYS A 338 -28.58 -4.74 4.61
N GLN A 339 -27.80 -5.77 4.33
CA GLN A 339 -27.45 -6.79 5.32
C GLN A 339 -26.42 -6.32 6.34
N ILE A 340 -25.54 -5.37 5.99
CA ILE A 340 -24.57 -4.83 6.93
C ILE A 340 -25.10 -3.65 7.75
N GLU A 341 -26.15 -2.93 7.29
CA GLU A 341 -26.73 -1.80 8.02
C GLU A 341 -26.98 -2.07 9.51
N PRO A 342 -27.54 -3.24 9.92
CA PRO A 342 -27.78 -3.53 11.34
C PRO A 342 -26.52 -3.72 12.20
N TYR A 343 -25.36 -3.91 11.59
CA TYR A 343 -24.08 -4.09 12.29
C TYR A 343 -23.34 -2.76 12.47
N LEU A 344 -23.78 -1.69 11.80
CA LEU A 344 -23.13 -0.37 11.91
C LEU A 344 -23.63 0.37 13.13
N VAL A 345 -22.72 0.91 13.92
CA VAL A 345 -22.98 1.64 15.17
C VAL A 345 -22.33 3.02 15.16
#